data_13c1f10cef5136a134cdb305db24bfd0
#
_entry.id   13c1f10cef5136a134cdb305db24bfd0
#
_cell.length_a   1.000
_cell.length_b   1.000
_cell.length_c   1.000
_cell.angle_alpha   90.00
_cell.angle_beta   90.00
_cell.angle_gamma   90.00
#
_symmetry.space_group_name_H-M   'P 1'
#
loop_
_entity.id
_entity.type
_entity.pdbx_description
1 polymer ?
#
loop_
_entity_poly.entity_id
_entity_poly.type
_entity_poly.pdbx_seq_one_letter_code
_entity_poly.pdbx_strand_id
1 'polypeptide(L)'
;AAALVAASVLGSIAATAGKAVSEVLMRVLDIIMSFPGIALAAVFVAVFGNSLPVLVFAIGFLYVPQLSRVVRANVIAAFGEDYVSASRVLGASTAHILLKHVARNCIAPIAVFATVLVADAVVFEASLSFINAGVKPPNPSWGNILADGKQLLLTGAWWPTFFPGLMILLTVLALNILAEGLTDALAAPAVKPSAASKPDSEVVAEANTLGQTSAEEAAASLNESLSALAEAEKNSDRRLVFDGADDNLIEVRNFSIQFPNSHGDVKIVDNVNFTVRAGETMGLVGESGCGKSITAMAIMGLLPKTAKLSGEIIYNGKNLLELSPQEHNALRGHEIAMIYQDALSALNPSMLIRTQMKQLTKRGGKRTAEELLELVGLDPERTLQSYPHELSGGQRQRVLIAMALTRDPSLVLADEP
;
A
#
# COMPACT_ATOMS: atom_id res chain seq x y z
N ALA A 1 20.57 4.64 -14.50
CA ALA A 1 19.56 3.64 -14.88
C ALA A 1 19.88 2.24 -14.32
N ALA A 2 21.05 1.64 -14.63
CA ALA A 2 21.40 0.28 -14.15
C ALA A 2 21.39 0.16 -12.61
N ALA A 3 21.98 1.15 -11.90
CA ALA A 3 21.96 1.20 -10.44
C ALA A 3 20.56 1.26 -9.86
N LEU A 4 19.64 2.00 -10.50
CA LEU A 4 18.24 2.10 -10.08
C LEU A 4 17.52 0.75 -10.21
N VAL A 5 17.73 0.04 -11.33
CA VAL A 5 17.15 -1.29 -11.54
C VAL A 5 17.71 -2.29 -10.51
N ALA A 6 19.03 -2.34 -10.32
CA ALA A 6 19.66 -3.21 -9.33
C ALA A 6 19.14 -2.92 -7.90
N ALA A 7 19.07 -1.65 -7.53
CA ALA A 7 18.57 -1.23 -6.23
C ALA A 7 17.08 -1.54 -6.04
N SER A 8 16.25 -1.38 -7.08
CA SER A 8 14.83 -1.73 -7.04
C SER A 8 14.62 -3.22 -6.81
N VAL A 9 15.42 -4.07 -7.47
CA VAL A 9 15.38 -5.53 -7.27
C VAL A 9 15.82 -5.88 -5.85
N LEU A 10 16.99 -5.41 -5.42
CA LEU A 10 17.57 -5.72 -4.11
C LEU A 10 16.66 -5.20 -2.96
N GLY A 11 16.18 -3.96 -3.06
CA GLY A 11 15.28 -3.37 -2.07
C GLY A 11 13.94 -4.09 -1.98
N SER A 12 13.37 -4.50 -3.11
CA SER A 12 12.12 -5.26 -3.16
C SER A 12 12.28 -6.66 -2.56
N ILE A 13 13.38 -7.36 -2.87
CA ILE A 13 13.70 -8.65 -2.27
C ILE A 13 13.87 -8.49 -0.75
N ALA A 14 14.61 -7.48 -0.31
CA ALA A 14 14.81 -7.21 1.12
C ALA A 14 13.51 -6.86 1.86
N ALA A 15 12.53 -6.27 1.17
CA ALA A 15 11.23 -5.93 1.76
C ALA A 15 10.29 -7.14 1.86
N THR A 16 10.33 -8.06 0.88
CA THR A 16 9.34 -9.16 0.73
C THR A 16 9.86 -10.52 1.17
N ALA A 17 11.17 -10.70 1.21
CA ALA A 17 11.79 -11.94 1.69
C ALA A 17 11.68 -12.08 3.22
N GLY A 18 11.92 -13.29 3.71
CA GLY A 18 11.93 -13.55 5.15
C GLY A 18 12.99 -12.72 5.89
N LYS A 19 12.80 -12.54 7.20
CA LYS A 19 13.64 -11.70 8.07
C LYS A 19 15.14 -11.98 7.90
N ALA A 20 15.56 -13.25 7.83
CA ALA A 20 16.97 -13.64 7.68
C ALA A 20 17.57 -13.13 6.35
N VAL A 21 16.85 -13.29 5.23
CA VAL A 21 17.33 -12.82 3.91
C VAL A 21 17.43 -11.30 3.89
N SER A 22 16.44 -10.61 4.45
CA SER A 22 16.42 -9.15 4.58
C SER A 22 17.62 -8.65 5.40
N GLU A 23 17.91 -9.28 6.55
CA GLU A 23 19.05 -8.92 7.40
C GLU A 23 20.38 -9.12 6.73
N VAL A 24 20.61 -10.30 6.13
CA VAL A 24 21.86 -10.59 5.42
C VAL A 24 22.10 -9.61 4.29
N LEU A 25 21.09 -9.36 3.46
CA LEU A 25 21.21 -8.45 2.33
C LEU A 25 21.49 -7.02 2.78
N MET A 26 20.82 -6.53 3.82
CA MET A 26 21.07 -5.20 4.39
C MET A 26 22.49 -5.13 4.97
N ARG A 27 22.99 -6.15 5.65
CA ARG A 27 24.38 -6.19 6.18
C ARG A 27 25.43 -6.11 5.08
N VAL A 28 25.20 -6.80 3.95
CA VAL A 28 26.13 -6.70 2.80
C VAL A 28 26.16 -5.28 2.25
N LEU A 29 25.00 -4.63 2.12
CA LEU A 29 24.91 -3.24 1.69
C LEU A 29 25.55 -2.27 2.71
N ASP A 30 25.42 -2.54 4.01
CA ASP A 30 26.03 -1.77 5.09
C ASP A 30 27.56 -1.84 5.02
N ILE A 31 28.13 -3.01 4.71
CA ILE A 31 29.58 -3.18 4.53
C ILE A 31 30.10 -2.29 3.38
N ILE A 32 29.39 -2.24 2.25
CA ILE A 32 29.76 -1.35 1.14
C ILE A 32 29.75 0.11 1.59
N MET A 33 28.73 0.52 2.34
CA MET A 33 28.57 1.92 2.82
C MET A 33 29.55 2.29 3.95
N SER A 34 30.21 1.31 4.59
CA SER A 34 31.20 1.60 5.63
C SER A 34 32.51 2.19 5.07
N PHE A 35 32.76 2.00 3.78
CA PHE A 35 33.91 2.59 3.11
C PHE A 35 33.59 4.04 2.68
N PRO A 36 34.58 4.98 2.83
CA PRO A 36 34.42 6.31 2.26
C PRO A 36 34.25 6.21 0.74
N GLY A 37 33.11 6.72 0.21
CA GLY A 37 32.73 6.53 -1.20
C GLY A 37 33.81 6.97 -2.18
N ILE A 38 34.43 8.15 -1.97
CA ILE A 38 35.49 8.66 -2.82
C ILE A 38 36.72 7.72 -2.82
N ALA A 39 37.10 7.20 -1.65
CA ALA A 39 38.22 6.27 -1.54
C ALA A 39 37.95 4.95 -2.27
N LEU A 40 36.74 4.41 -2.11
CA LEU A 40 36.34 3.17 -2.77
C LEU A 40 36.26 3.36 -4.30
N ALA A 41 35.74 4.48 -4.80
CA ALA A 41 35.73 4.79 -6.23
C ALA A 41 37.16 4.95 -6.78
N ALA A 42 38.08 5.60 -6.05
CA ALA A 42 39.46 5.73 -6.45
C ALA A 42 40.16 4.36 -6.53
N VAL A 43 39.85 3.43 -5.61
CA VAL A 43 40.34 2.05 -5.68
C VAL A 43 39.82 1.33 -6.93
N PHE A 44 38.51 1.47 -7.26
CA PHE A 44 37.97 0.90 -8.50
C PHE A 44 38.71 1.39 -9.73
N VAL A 45 38.94 2.70 -9.81
CA VAL A 45 39.69 3.30 -10.94
C VAL A 45 41.15 2.84 -10.96
N ALA A 46 41.81 2.70 -9.82
CA ALA A 46 43.19 2.22 -9.73
C ALA A 46 43.32 0.75 -10.18
N VAL A 47 42.35 -0.11 -9.84
CA VAL A 47 42.39 -1.55 -10.15
C VAL A 47 41.94 -1.84 -11.59
N PHE A 48 40.83 -1.24 -12.04
CA PHE A 48 40.22 -1.55 -13.34
C PHE A 48 40.61 -0.56 -14.45
N GLY A 49 41.42 0.41 -14.14
CA GLY A 49 41.86 1.42 -15.08
C GLY A 49 40.92 2.62 -15.12
N ASN A 50 41.48 3.76 -15.56
CA ASN A 50 40.76 5.03 -15.64
C ASN A 50 40.07 5.16 -16.99
N SER A 51 38.90 4.53 -17.12
CA SER A 51 38.00 4.69 -18.28
C SER A 51 36.64 5.16 -17.86
N LEU A 52 35.94 5.87 -18.76
CA LEU A 52 34.58 6.36 -18.48
C LEU A 52 33.59 5.25 -18.05
N PRO A 53 33.57 4.05 -18.69
CA PRO A 53 32.73 2.95 -18.24
C PRO A 53 33.03 2.48 -16.81
N VAL A 54 34.31 2.41 -16.41
CA VAL A 54 34.70 2.02 -15.04
C VAL A 54 34.23 3.06 -14.04
N LEU A 55 34.37 4.35 -14.35
CA LEU A 55 33.91 5.45 -13.51
C LEU A 55 32.38 5.40 -13.32
N VAL A 56 31.63 5.23 -14.42
CA VAL A 56 30.16 5.10 -14.39
C VAL A 56 29.74 3.89 -13.56
N PHE A 57 30.45 2.76 -13.71
CA PHE A 57 30.19 1.57 -12.91
C PHE A 57 30.47 1.80 -11.42
N ALA A 58 31.64 2.40 -11.08
CA ALA A 58 32.02 2.67 -9.69
C ALA A 58 31.01 3.59 -8.99
N ILE A 59 30.63 4.71 -9.63
CA ILE A 59 29.62 5.62 -9.08
C ILE A 59 28.28 4.90 -8.94
N GLY A 60 27.84 4.19 -9.99
CA GLY A 60 26.59 3.44 -9.96
C GLY A 60 26.56 2.40 -8.83
N PHE A 61 27.63 1.65 -8.63
CA PHE A 61 27.77 0.64 -7.58
C PHE A 61 27.64 1.26 -6.17
N LEU A 62 28.26 2.41 -5.95
CA LEU A 62 28.23 3.11 -4.67
C LEU A 62 26.83 3.65 -4.30
N TYR A 63 25.98 3.96 -5.30
CA TYR A 63 24.61 4.43 -5.04
C TYR A 63 23.59 3.29 -4.87
N VAL A 64 23.92 2.05 -5.27
CA VAL A 64 23.00 0.90 -5.09
C VAL A 64 22.56 0.73 -3.63
N PRO A 65 23.43 0.77 -2.60
CA PRO A 65 23.00 0.59 -1.22
C PRO A 65 22.00 1.64 -0.74
N GLN A 66 22.26 2.93 -1.04
CA GLN A 66 21.35 4.02 -0.63
C GLN A 66 19.99 3.87 -1.28
N LEU A 67 19.96 3.66 -2.61
CA LEU A 67 18.73 3.42 -3.36
C LEU A 67 17.98 2.18 -2.85
N SER A 68 18.68 1.09 -2.56
CA SER A 68 18.06 -0.15 -2.06
C SER A 68 17.36 0.05 -0.72
N ARG A 69 17.93 0.88 0.17
CA ARG A 69 17.30 1.23 1.46
C ARG A 69 16.02 2.03 1.26
N VAL A 70 16.04 3.01 0.36
CA VAL A 70 14.87 3.84 0.04
C VAL A 70 13.77 2.97 -0.60
N VAL A 71 14.13 2.13 -1.56
CA VAL A 71 13.19 1.19 -2.17
C VAL A 71 12.58 0.26 -1.12
N ARG A 72 13.41 -0.35 -0.25
CA ARG A 72 12.94 -1.23 0.82
C ARG A 72 11.95 -0.52 1.74
N ALA A 73 12.26 0.70 2.18
CA ALA A 73 11.39 1.47 3.08
C ALA A 73 10.03 1.76 2.43
N ASN A 74 10.02 2.23 1.18
CA ASN A 74 8.79 2.52 0.45
C ASN A 74 7.96 1.24 0.18
N VAL A 75 8.62 0.14 -0.17
CA VAL A 75 7.94 -1.15 -0.38
C VAL A 75 7.32 -1.65 0.93
N ILE A 76 8.03 -1.59 2.05
CA ILE A 76 7.48 -1.99 3.36
C ILE A 76 6.29 -1.12 3.75
N ALA A 77 6.38 0.20 3.58
CA ALA A 77 5.27 1.12 3.86
C ALA A 77 4.05 0.76 2.99
N ALA A 78 4.24 0.59 1.69
CA ALA A 78 3.16 0.24 0.78
C ALA A 78 2.55 -1.15 1.05
N PHE A 79 3.33 -2.11 1.58
CA PHE A 79 2.80 -3.42 2.01
C PHE A 79 1.97 -3.34 3.30
N GLY A 80 2.08 -2.27 4.07
CA GLY A 80 1.25 -1.99 5.24
C GLY A 80 -0.12 -1.40 4.92
N GLU A 81 -0.32 -0.93 3.70
CA GLU A 81 -1.57 -0.29 3.27
C GLU A 81 -2.73 -1.29 3.10
N ASP A 82 -3.95 -0.81 3.35
CA ASP A 82 -5.15 -1.65 3.33
C ASP A 82 -5.47 -2.22 1.95
N TYR A 83 -5.15 -1.50 0.86
CA TYR A 83 -5.35 -2.02 -0.50
C TYR A 83 -4.51 -3.29 -0.77
N VAL A 84 -3.37 -3.45 -0.10
CA VAL A 84 -2.57 -4.69 -0.17
C VAL A 84 -3.29 -5.81 0.57
N SER A 85 -3.83 -5.52 1.75
CA SER A 85 -4.63 -6.47 2.52
C SER A 85 -5.88 -6.88 1.75
N ALA A 86 -6.60 -5.94 1.15
CA ALA A 86 -7.72 -6.20 0.26
C ALA A 86 -7.33 -7.08 -0.94
N SER A 87 -6.17 -6.81 -1.57
CA SER A 87 -5.67 -7.63 -2.68
C SER A 87 -5.33 -9.06 -2.25
N ARG A 88 -4.86 -9.27 -1.00
CA ARG A 88 -4.64 -10.61 -0.43
C ARG A 88 -5.94 -11.35 -0.19
N VAL A 89 -6.96 -10.66 0.30
CA VAL A 89 -8.32 -11.21 0.47
C VAL A 89 -8.90 -11.71 -0.85
N LEU A 90 -8.60 -10.97 -1.93
CA LEU A 90 -8.99 -11.35 -3.29
C LEU A 90 -8.07 -12.43 -3.91
N GLY A 91 -7.21 -13.08 -3.11
CA GLY A 91 -6.38 -14.21 -3.52
C GLY A 91 -5.11 -13.83 -4.31
N ALA A 92 -4.63 -12.56 -4.23
CA ALA A 92 -3.42 -12.16 -4.93
C ALA A 92 -2.15 -12.72 -4.27
N SER A 93 -1.24 -13.27 -5.08
CA SER A 93 0.08 -13.69 -4.61
C SER A 93 0.98 -12.49 -4.30
N THR A 94 1.94 -12.65 -3.38
CA THR A 94 2.88 -11.59 -2.99
C THR A 94 3.63 -10.99 -4.19
N ALA A 95 4.09 -11.82 -5.13
CA ALA A 95 4.75 -11.34 -6.34
C ALA A 95 3.82 -10.50 -7.23
N HIS A 96 2.56 -10.89 -7.36
CA HIS A 96 1.57 -10.12 -8.12
C HIS A 96 1.30 -8.77 -7.45
N ILE A 97 1.12 -8.74 -6.13
CA ILE A 97 0.93 -7.51 -5.35
C ILE A 97 2.13 -6.59 -5.52
N LEU A 98 3.36 -7.12 -5.36
CA LEU A 98 4.58 -6.34 -5.52
C LEU A 98 4.66 -5.69 -6.91
N LEU A 99 4.51 -6.48 -7.98
CA LEU A 99 4.74 -5.99 -9.35
C LEU A 99 3.60 -5.15 -9.91
N LYS A 100 2.36 -5.41 -9.52
CA LYS A 100 1.17 -4.75 -10.11
C LYS A 100 0.60 -3.62 -9.27
N HIS A 101 0.73 -3.70 -7.95
CA HIS A 101 0.17 -2.71 -7.03
C HIS A 101 1.28 -1.87 -6.37
N VAL A 102 2.18 -2.49 -5.63
CA VAL A 102 3.17 -1.79 -4.81
C VAL A 102 4.21 -1.05 -5.67
N ALA A 103 4.79 -1.72 -6.67
CA ALA A 103 5.81 -1.11 -7.53
C ALA A 103 5.29 0.19 -8.17
N ARG A 104 4.02 0.20 -8.61
CA ARG A 104 3.42 1.40 -9.22
C ARG A 104 3.35 2.59 -8.26
N ASN A 105 3.01 2.34 -7.00
CA ASN A 105 2.93 3.38 -5.99
C ASN A 105 4.33 3.84 -5.53
N CYS A 106 5.33 2.97 -5.61
CA CYS A 106 6.71 3.29 -5.21
C CYS A 106 7.52 4.01 -6.31
N ILE A 107 7.07 4.03 -7.58
CA ILE A 107 7.82 4.66 -8.69
C ILE A 107 8.05 6.15 -8.40
N ALA A 108 7.05 6.89 -7.96
CA ALA A 108 7.14 8.32 -7.72
C ALA A 108 8.21 8.69 -6.67
N PRO A 109 8.16 8.21 -5.42
CA PRO A 109 9.17 8.54 -4.41
C PRO A 109 10.58 8.03 -4.79
N ILE A 110 10.67 6.88 -5.48
CA ILE A 110 11.97 6.35 -5.93
C ILE A 110 12.55 7.22 -7.06
N ALA A 111 11.73 7.69 -8.00
CA ALA A 111 12.17 8.57 -9.09
C ALA A 111 12.68 9.91 -8.57
N VAL A 112 11.97 10.51 -7.62
CA VAL A 112 12.38 11.74 -6.95
C VAL A 112 13.75 11.55 -6.28
N PHE A 113 13.91 10.51 -5.48
CA PHE A 113 15.19 10.24 -4.83
C PHE A 113 16.31 9.96 -5.84
N ALA A 114 16.02 9.25 -6.94
CA ALA A 114 16.98 9.03 -8.01
C ALA A 114 17.44 10.34 -8.67
N THR A 115 16.58 11.34 -8.82
CA THR A 115 16.93 12.65 -9.37
C THR A 115 17.91 13.40 -8.45
N VAL A 116 17.68 13.34 -7.13
CA VAL A 116 18.62 13.90 -6.14
C VAL A 116 19.98 13.21 -6.24
N LEU A 117 20.02 11.88 -6.39
CA LEU A 117 21.29 11.16 -6.56
C LEU A 117 22.00 11.46 -7.88
N VAL A 118 21.29 11.90 -8.92
CA VAL A 118 21.94 12.37 -10.15
C VAL A 118 22.69 13.70 -9.88
N ALA A 119 22.08 14.61 -9.13
CA ALA A 119 22.74 15.85 -8.72
C ALA A 119 24.00 15.57 -7.85
N ASP A 120 23.87 14.64 -6.90
CA ASP A 120 24.97 14.20 -6.05
C ASP A 120 26.10 13.52 -6.86
N ALA A 121 25.75 12.72 -7.89
CA ALA A 121 26.71 12.08 -8.77
C ALA A 121 27.57 13.08 -9.59
N VAL A 122 27.01 14.23 -9.94
CA VAL A 122 27.78 15.32 -10.61
C VAL A 122 28.86 15.86 -9.68
N VAL A 123 28.51 16.13 -8.41
CA VAL A 123 29.49 16.58 -7.41
C VAL A 123 30.54 15.50 -7.11
N PHE A 124 30.11 14.26 -7.03
CA PHE A 124 30.98 13.11 -6.77
C PHE A 124 32.00 12.91 -7.91
N GLU A 125 31.56 12.97 -9.17
CA GLU A 125 32.44 12.90 -10.34
C GLU A 125 33.44 14.06 -10.34
N ALA A 126 32.96 15.28 -10.12
CA ALA A 126 33.84 16.46 -10.06
C ALA A 126 34.91 16.34 -8.97
N SER A 127 34.53 15.77 -7.81
CA SER A 127 35.46 15.50 -6.70
C SER A 127 36.52 14.44 -7.05
N LEU A 128 36.11 13.36 -7.73
CA LEU A 128 37.06 12.36 -8.23
C LEU A 128 38.00 12.90 -9.29
N SER A 129 37.48 13.67 -10.22
CA SER A 129 38.29 14.32 -11.26
C SER A 129 39.27 15.35 -10.67
N PHE A 130 38.87 16.11 -9.65
CA PHE A 130 39.72 17.04 -8.92
C PHE A 130 40.92 16.38 -8.26
N ILE A 131 40.82 15.14 -7.80
CA ILE A 131 41.92 14.34 -7.23
C ILE A 131 42.63 13.47 -8.28
N ASN A 132 42.38 13.71 -9.58
CA ASN A 132 42.93 12.94 -10.72
C ASN A 132 42.48 11.44 -10.75
N ALA A 133 41.44 11.06 -10.03
CA ALA A 133 40.84 9.73 -10.05
C ALA A 133 39.57 9.65 -10.91
N GLY A 134 39.17 10.74 -11.58
CA GLY A 134 37.99 10.85 -12.43
C GLY A 134 38.27 10.75 -13.91
N VAL A 135 37.54 11.52 -14.71
CA VAL A 135 37.69 11.61 -16.18
C VAL A 135 39.09 12.16 -16.52
N LYS A 136 39.75 11.54 -17.49
CA LYS A 136 41.09 11.99 -17.96
C LYS A 136 41.02 12.84 -19.21
N PRO A 137 41.93 13.84 -19.40
CA PRO A 137 42.14 14.48 -20.67
C PRO A 137 42.39 13.46 -21.80
N PRO A 138 41.90 13.69 -23.02
CA PRO A 138 41.28 14.91 -23.53
C PRO A 138 39.80 15.09 -23.24
N ASN A 139 39.15 14.17 -22.51
CA ASN A 139 37.74 14.29 -22.19
C ASN A 139 37.50 15.43 -21.19
N PRO A 140 36.64 16.39 -21.48
CA PRO A 140 36.39 17.53 -20.60
C PRO A 140 35.52 17.09 -19.40
N SER A 141 35.91 17.57 -18.20
CA SER A 141 35.05 17.55 -17.02
C SER A 141 35.28 18.83 -16.21
N TRP A 142 34.25 19.29 -15.51
CA TRP A 142 34.40 20.47 -14.64
C TRP A 142 35.41 20.21 -13.51
N GLY A 143 35.48 18.99 -13.02
CA GLY A 143 36.45 18.60 -12.01
C GLY A 143 37.91 18.67 -12.49
N ASN A 144 38.21 18.30 -13.76
CA ASN A 144 39.54 18.44 -14.35
C ASN A 144 39.91 19.89 -14.48
N ILE A 145 39.01 20.75 -14.99
CA ILE A 145 39.28 22.17 -15.14
C ILE A 145 39.54 22.83 -13.77
N LEU A 146 38.82 22.40 -12.73
CA LEU A 146 39.06 22.81 -11.34
C LEU A 146 40.46 22.35 -10.85
N ALA A 147 40.87 21.11 -11.16
CA ALA A 147 42.17 20.58 -10.78
C ALA A 147 43.34 21.36 -11.45
N ASP A 148 43.20 21.65 -12.74
CA ASP A 148 44.18 22.43 -13.49
C ASP A 148 44.18 23.91 -13.02
N GLY A 149 43.01 24.46 -12.76
CA GLY A 149 42.80 25.82 -12.25
C GLY A 149 43.44 26.06 -10.88
N LYS A 150 43.55 25.03 -10.04
CA LYS A 150 44.22 25.09 -8.73
C LYS A 150 45.67 25.57 -8.84
N GLN A 151 46.40 25.14 -9.85
CA GLN A 151 47.81 25.58 -10.06
C GLN A 151 47.87 27.03 -10.54
N LEU A 152 46.93 27.43 -11.38
CA LEU A 152 46.85 28.79 -11.91
C LEU A 152 46.40 29.81 -10.86
N LEU A 153 45.68 29.38 -9.84
CA LEU A 153 45.24 30.22 -8.73
C LEU A 153 46.44 30.84 -8.00
N LEU A 154 47.55 30.11 -7.87
CA LEU A 154 48.77 30.60 -7.24
C LEU A 154 49.48 31.70 -8.05
N THR A 155 49.17 31.79 -9.33
CA THR A 155 49.67 32.86 -10.24
C THR A 155 48.71 34.05 -10.39
N GLY A 156 47.60 34.07 -9.62
CA GLY A 156 46.59 35.11 -9.62
C GLY A 156 45.43 34.90 -10.62
N ALA A 157 45.44 33.82 -11.40
CA ALA A 157 44.38 33.49 -12.33
C ALA A 157 43.26 32.71 -11.62
N TRP A 158 42.22 33.39 -11.13
CA TRP A 158 41.13 32.80 -10.36
C TRP A 158 39.99 32.25 -11.22
N TRP A 159 39.80 32.70 -12.44
CA TRP A 159 38.67 32.37 -13.31
C TRP A 159 38.59 30.88 -13.72
N PRO A 160 39.69 30.13 -13.94
CA PRO A 160 39.59 28.70 -14.28
C PRO A 160 39.03 27.84 -13.15
N THR A 161 39.07 28.34 -11.91
CA THR A 161 38.47 27.66 -10.75
C THR A 161 37.03 28.13 -10.50
N PHE A 162 36.77 29.44 -10.67
CA PHE A 162 35.47 30.04 -10.38
C PHE A 162 34.35 29.55 -11.32
N PHE A 163 34.58 29.63 -12.64
CA PHE A 163 33.54 29.31 -13.61
C PHE A 163 33.10 27.84 -13.60
N PRO A 164 33.97 26.83 -13.55
CA PRO A 164 33.55 25.44 -13.42
C PRO A 164 32.81 25.17 -12.11
N GLY A 165 33.25 25.77 -10.99
CA GLY A 165 32.55 25.69 -9.72
C GLY A 165 31.14 26.29 -9.79
N LEU A 166 31.00 27.45 -10.45
CA LEU A 166 29.70 28.07 -10.70
C LEU A 166 28.79 27.14 -11.57
N MET A 167 29.35 26.53 -12.61
CA MET A 167 28.57 25.60 -13.47
C MET A 167 28.10 24.35 -12.70
N ILE A 168 28.94 23.79 -11.82
CA ILE A 168 28.53 22.69 -10.93
C ILE A 168 27.38 23.14 -10.02
N LEU A 169 27.53 24.32 -9.37
CA LEU A 169 26.51 24.91 -8.50
C LEU A 169 25.16 25.05 -9.22
N LEU A 170 25.18 25.69 -10.39
CA LEU A 170 23.96 25.94 -11.17
C LEU A 170 23.30 24.64 -11.65
N THR A 171 24.11 23.67 -12.06
CA THR A 171 23.59 22.38 -12.51
C THR A 171 22.96 21.60 -11.37
N VAL A 172 23.61 21.52 -10.20
CA VAL A 172 23.10 20.86 -9.01
C VAL A 172 21.84 21.56 -8.50
N LEU A 173 21.83 22.89 -8.48
CA LEU A 173 20.66 23.68 -8.11
C LEU A 173 19.46 23.39 -9.05
N ALA A 174 19.70 23.42 -10.37
CA ALA A 174 18.65 23.12 -11.34
C ALA A 174 18.09 21.69 -11.19
N LEU A 175 18.94 20.69 -10.94
CA LEU A 175 18.53 19.31 -10.71
C LEU A 175 17.73 19.16 -9.40
N ASN A 176 18.10 19.88 -8.34
CA ASN A 176 17.36 19.85 -7.08
C ASN A 176 15.98 20.52 -7.22
N ILE A 177 15.90 21.67 -7.91
CA ILE A 177 14.61 22.32 -8.22
C ILE A 177 13.73 21.39 -9.07
N LEU A 178 14.34 20.68 -10.05
CA LEU A 178 13.62 19.69 -10.84
C LEU A 178 13.09 18.54 -9.99
N ALA A 179 13.89 18.04 -9.04
CA ALA A 179 13.48 16.98 -8.12
C ALA A 179 12.31 17.43 -7.23
N GLU A 180 12.34 18.66 -6.72
CA GLU A 180 11.27 19.26 -5.93
C GLU A 180 9.98 19.42 -6.75
N GLY A 181 10.07 20.01 -7.95
CA GLY A 181 8.93 20.14 -8.86
C GLY A 181 8.34 18.78 -9.29
N LEU A 182 9.19 17.76 -9.44
CA LEU A 182 8.74 16.40 -9.72
C LEU A 182 8.00 15.80 -8.50
N THR A 183 8.47 16.11 -7.29
CA THR A 183 7.78 15.70 -6.04
C THR A 183 6.39 16.31 -5.99
N ASP A 184 6.27 17.61 -6.21
CA ASP A 184 4.99 18.32 -6.18
C ASP A 184 4.03 17.80 -7.26
N ALA A 185 4.54 17.58 -8.47
CA ALA A 185 3.74 17.06 -9.58
C ALA A 185 3.24 15.62 -9.37
N LEU A 186 4.02 14.79 -8.67
CA LEU A 186 3.68 13.39 -8.40
C LEU A 186 2.90 13.23 -7.09
N ALA A 187 3.09 14.13 -6.11
CA ALA A 187 2.37 14.15 -4.85
C ALA A 187 1.03 14.88 -4.93
N ALA A 188 0.87 15.77 -5.90
CA ALA A 188 -0.41 16.43 -6.12
C ALA A 188 -1.46 15.38 -6.52
N PRO A 189 -2.45 15.06 -5.66
CA PRO A 189 -3.65 14.42 -6.16
C PRO A 189 -4.19 15.41 -7.20
N ALA A 190 -4.65 14.90 -8.33
CA ALA A 190 -5.36 15.69 -9.33
C ALA A 190 -6.73 16.10 -8.74
N VAL A 191 -6.70 16.90 -7.70
CA VAL A 191 -7.86 17.60 -7.20
C VAL A 191 -8.08 18.77 -8.17
N LYS A 192 -8.80 18.49 -9.25
CA LYS A 192 -9.65 19.55 -9.79
C LYS A 192 -10.52 19.97 -8.63
N PRO A 193 -10.56 21.26 -8.25
CA PRO A 193 -11.53 21.71 -7.28
C PRO A 193 -12.92 21.38 -7.85
N SER A 194 -13.49 20.29 -7.38
CA SER A 194 -14.92 20.07 -7.50
C SER A 194 -15.52 21.26 -6.81
N ALA A 195 -16.32 22.01 -7.54
CA ALA A 195 -17.06 23.13 -7.01
C ALA A 195 -17.62 22.71 -5.65
N ALA A 196 -17.20 23.43 -4.62
CA ALA A 196 -17.56 23.15 -3.25
C ALA A 196 -19.08 22.89 -3.17
N SER A 197 -19.44 21.65 -2.88
CA SER A 197 -20.74 21.41 -2.29
C SER A 197 -20.73 22.21 -1.01
N LYS A 198 -21.59 23.21 -0.94
CA LYS A 198 -21.82 23.99 0.26
C LYS A 198 -22.03 22.99 1.40
N PRO A 199 -21.41 23.17 2.56
CA PRO A 199 -21.75 22.36 3.70
C PRO A 199 -23.25 22.56 3.97
N ASP A 200 -23.99 21.47 4.05
CA ASP A 200 -25.38 21.48 4.48
C ASP A 200 -25.45 22.06 5.89
N SER A 201 -25.60 23.38 5.97
CA SER A 201 -25.79 24.11 7.21
C SER A 201 -27.17 23.81 7.86
N GLU A 202 -28.01 23.07 7.17
CA GLU A 202 -29.32 22.64 7.72
C GLU A 202 -29.18 21.44 8.66
N VAL A 203 -28.23 20.50 8.42
CA VAL A 203 -28.05 19.32 9.29
C VAL A 203 -27.43 19.68 10.65
N VAL A 204 -26.64 20.76 10.73
CA VAL A 204 -26.03 21.22 11.99
C VAL A 204 -27.02 22.03 12.83
N ALA A 205 -28.04 22.64 12.21
CA ALA A 205 -29.09 23.40 12.91
C ALA A 205 -30.09 22.44 13.59
N GLU A 206 -30.41 21.29 12.99
CA GLU A 206 -31.29 20.29 13.61
C GLU A 206 -30.62 19.55 14.78
N ALA A 207 -29.32 19.29 14.70
CA ALA A 207 -28.58 18.64 15.79
C ALA A 207 -28.49 19.49 17.06
N ASN A 208 -28.55 20.82 16.96
CA ASN A 208 -28.49 21.73 18.10
C ASN A 208 -29.86 21.98 18.78
N THR A 209 -30.96 21.62 18.14
CA THR A 209 -32.31 21.70 18.73
C THR A 209 -32.71 20.45 19.52
N LEU A 210 -31.98 19.32 19.34
CA LEU A 210 -32.22 18.06 20.05
C LEU A 210 -31.57 18.00 21.46
N GLY A 211 -30.87 19.03 21.88
CA GLY A 211 -30.13 19.06 23.14
C GLY A 211 -30.91 19.37 24.41
N GLN A 212 -32.25 19.43 24.40
CA GLN A 212 -33.07 19.79 25.56
C GLN A 212 -34.26 18.86 25.88
N THR A 213 -34.38 17.74 25.22
CA THR A 213 -35.34 16.70 25.65
C THR A 213 -34.71 15.87 26.77
N SER A 214 -35.49 15.61 27.84
CA SER A 214 -35.05 14.77 28.94
C SER A 214 -34.70 13.36 28.41
N ALA A 215 -33.73 12.70 29.01
CA ALA A 215 -33.32 11.34 28.61
C ALA A 215 -34.51 10.34 28.61
N GLU A 216 -35.53 10.60 29.42
CA GLU A 216 -36.77 9.82 29.48
C GLU A 216 -37.68 10.06 28.25
N GLU A 217 -37.80 11.27 27.74
CA GLU A 217 -38.56 11.59 26.53
C GLU A 217 -37.88 11.04 25.29
N ALA A 218 -36.56 11.09 25.25
CA ALA A 218 -35.76 10.49 24.16
C ALA A 218 -35.88 8.93 24.16
N ALA A 219 -35.87 8.30 25.32
CA ALA A 219 -36.08 6.87 25.46
C ALA A 219 -37.50 6.44 25.08
N ALA A 220 -38.51 7.24 25.44
CA ALA A 220 -39.92 6.98 25.07
C ALA A 220 -40.13 7.12 23.55
N SER A 221 -39.59 8.15 22.92
CA SER A 221 -39.64 8.38 21.49
C SER A 221 -38.87 7.26 20.70
N LEU A 222 -37.75 6.80 21.26
CA LEU A 222 -36.98 5.68 20.67
C LEU A 222 -37.80 4.37 20.75
N ASN A 223 -38.42 4.07 21.89
CA ASN A 223 -39.27 2.89 22.04
C ASN A 223 -40.50 2.90 21.14
N GLU A 224 -41.13 4.08 20.94
CA GLU A 224 -42.24 4.24 20.02
C GLU A 224 -41.78 4.03 18.56
N SER A 225 -40.63 4.58 18.19
CA SER A 225 -40.03 4.38 16.87
C SER A 225 -39.66 2.92 16.62
N LEU A 226 -39.09 2.23 17.61
CA LEU A 226 -38.74 0.80 17.53
C LEU A 226 -39.98 -0.10 17.43
N SER A 227 -41.07 0.25 18.13
CA SER A 227 -42.35 -0.49 18.03
C SER A 227 -43.00 -0.31 16.67
N ALA A 228 -42.98 0.92 16.12
CA ALA A 228 -43.46 1.20 14.78
C ALA A 228 -42.65 0.49 13.68
N LEU A 229 -41.32 0.44 13.83
CA LEU A 229 -40.44 -0.30 12.94
C LEU A 229 -40.69 -1.81 13.03
N ALA A 230 -40.91 -2.35 14.24
CA ALA A 230 -41.22 -3.76 14.43
C ALA A 230 -42.58 -4.16 13.81
N GLU A 231 -43.56 -3.28 13.85
CA GLU A 231 -44.85 -3.48 13.17
C GLU A 231 -44.74 -3.36 11.65
N ALA A 232 -43.99 -2.37 11.16
CA ALA A 232 -43.72 -2.23 9.73
C ALA A 232 -42.93 -3.43 9.16
N GLU A 233 -41.99 -3.98 9.93
CA GLU A 233 -41.26 -5.17 9.54
C GLU A 233 -42.14 -6.43 9.51
N LYS A 234 -43.09 -6.59 10.46
CA LYS A 234 -44.04 -7.71 10.44
C LYS A 234 -44.92 -7.73 9.19
N ASN A 235 -45.20 -6.56 8.63
CA ASN A 235 -46.04 -6.38 7.45
C ASN A 235 -45.22 -6.25 6.14
N SER A 236 -43.92 -6.40 6.20
CA SER A 236 -43.03 -6.28 5.04
C SER A 236 -42.98 -7.58 4.23
N ASP A 237 -43.33 -7.51 2.96
CA ASP A 237 -43.18 -8.62 2.00
C ASP A 237 -41.71 -8.90 1.64
N ARG A 238 -40.77 -8.12 2.15
CA ARG A 238 -39.32 -8.22 1.91
C ARG A 238 -38.55 -8.93 3.04
N ARG A 239 -39.21 -9.69 3.86
CA ARG A 239 -38.56 -10.49 4.89
C ARG A 239 -37.59 -11.48 4.24
N LEU A 240 -36.33 -11.41 4.63
CA LEU A 240 -35.36 -12.49 4.38
C LEU A 240 -35.78 -13.67 5.24
N VAL A 241 -36.61 -14.53 4.68
CA VAL A 241 -36.95 -15.82 5.31
C VAL A 241 -35.87 -16.82 4.92
N PHE A 242 -35.19 -17.40 5.91
CA PHE A 242 -34.26 -18.49 5.67
C PHE A 242 -35.08 -19.73 5.28
N ASP A 243 -34.95 -20.15 4.04
CA ASP A 243 -35.58 -21.34 3.46
C ASP A 243 -34.53 -22.34 2.97
N GLY A 244 -33.36 -22.33 3.62
CA GLY A 244 -32.17 -23.10 3.24
C GLY A 244 -32.04 -24.44 3.89
N ALA A 245 -31.10 -25.26 3.42
CA ALA A 245 -30.74 -26.54 3.98
C ALA A 245 -30.15 -26.40 5.40
N ASP A 246 -30.30 -27.44 6.23
CA ASP A 246 -29.74 -27.49 7.60
C ASP A 246 -28.19 -27.61 7.63
N ASP A 247 -27.52 -27.53 6.48
CA ASP A 247 -26.09 -27.71 6.39
C ASP A 247 -25.33 -26.45 6.84
N ASN A 248 -24.49 -26.61 7.84
CA ASN A 248 -23.62 -25.55 8.35
C ASN A 248 -22.53 -25.23 7.35
N LEU A 249 -22.52 -23.99 6.84
CA LEU A 249 -21.47 -23.48 5.96
C LEU A 249 -20.20 -23.14 6.75
N ILE A 250 -20.36 -22.41 7.86
CA ILE A 250 -19.27 -22.10 8.78
C ILE A 250 -19.72 -22.27 10.21
N GLU A 251 -18.87 -22.84 11.04
CA GLU A 251 -19.11 -23.04 12.47
C GLU A 251 -17.88 -22.60 13.25
N VAL A 252 -18.09 -21.72 14.22
CA VAL A 252 -17.06 -21.19 15.12
C VAL A 252 -17.33 -21.76 16.51
N ARG A 253 -16.32 -22.46 17.09
CA ARG A 253 -16.43 -23.15 18.37
C ARG A 253 -15.35 -22.71 19.33
N ASN A 254 -15.74 -22.25 20.53
CA ASN A 254 -14.85 -21.86 21.63
C ASN A 254 -13.70 -20.95 21.18
N PHE A 255 -13.96 -20.08 20.21
CA PHE A 255 -12.94 -19.28 19.55
C PHE A 255 -12.49 -18.13 20.44
N SER A 256 -11.17 -17.99 20.60
CA SER A 256 -10.56 -16.91 21.37
C SER A 256 -9.31 -16.39 20.67
N ILE A 257 -9.05 -15.07 20.81
CA ILE A 257 -7.90 -14.36 20.23
C ILE A 257 -7.17 -13.60 21.32
N GLN A 258 -5.84 -13.74 21.35
CA GLN A 258 -4.91 -13.00 22.21
C GLN A 258 -3.77 -12.38 21.41
N PHE A 259 -3.29 -11.23 21.84
CA PHE A 259 -2.06 -10.60 21.32
C PHE A 259 -1.06 -10.38 22.46
N PRO A 260 -0.26 -11.38 22.85
CA PRO A 260 0.62 -11.32 24.00
C PRO A 260 1.60 -10.14 24.00
N ASN A 261 2.08 -9.76 22.80
CA ASN A 261 3.06 -8.68 22.64
C ASN A 261 2.48 -7.26 22.85
N SER A 262 1.17 -7.08 22.67
CA SER A 262 0.53 -5.77 22.70
C SER A 262 -0.43 -5.61 23.88
N HIS A 263 -1.10 -6.68 24.29
CA HIS A 263 -2.17 -6.64 25.30
C HIS A 263 -1.96 -7.66 26.43
N GLY A 264 -0.76 -8.27 26.51
CA GLY A 264 -0.45 -9.28 27.52
C GLY A 264 -1.40 -10.49 27.44
N ASP A 265 -1.88 -10.98 28.60
CA ASP A 265 -2.77 -12.15 28.68
C ASP A 265 -4.26 -11.81 28.43
N VAL A 266 -4.58 -10.58 28.06
CA VAL A 266 -5.97 -10.18 27.79
C VAL A 266 -6.44 -10.80 26.46
N LYS A 267 -7.57 -11.49 26.52
CA LYS A 267 -8.27 -11.99 25.33
C LYS A 267 -9.11 -10.87 24.73
N ILE A 268 -8.84 -10.50 23.49
CA ILE A 268 -9.66 -9.52 22.75
C ILE A 268 -10.99 -10.15 22.31
N VAL A 269 -10.93 -11.42 21.95
CA VAL A 269 -12.11 -12.26 21.70
C VAL A 269 -12.02 -13.45 22.64
N ASP A 270 -13.07 -13.74 23.38
CA ASP A 270 -13.09 -14.85 24.34
C ASP A 270 -14.32 -15.73 24.18
N ASN A 271 -14.07 -17.01 23.91
CA ASN A 271 -15.05 -18.10 23.87
C ASN A 271 -16.28 -17.81 22.98
N VAL A 272 -16.06 -17.29 21.78
CA VAL A 272 -17.12 -16.99 20.83
C VAL A 272 -17.57 -18.27 20.12
N ASN A 273 -18.90 -18.44 20.05
CA ASN A 273 -19.54 -19.58 19.41
C ASN A 273 -20.68 -19.09 18.53
N PHE A 274 -20.68 -19.47 17.26
CA PHE A 274 -21.79 -19.22 16.35
C PHE A 274 -21.70 -20.15 15.12
N THR A 275 -22.82 -20.26 14.42
CA THR A 275 -22.95 -21.07 13.21
C THR A 275 -23.70 -20.27 12.16
N VAL A 276 -23.28 -20.34 10.89
CA VAL A 276 -23.99 -19.76 9.75
C VAL A 276 -24.26 -20.88 8.74
N ARG A 277 -25.51 -20.99 8.31
CA ARG A 277 -25.95 -21.99 7.34
C ARG A 277 -25.83 -21.48 5.91
N ALA A 278 -25.86 -22.38 4.95
CA ALA A 278 -25.89 -22.00 3.56
C ALA A 278 -27.18 -21.21 3.22
N GLY A 279 -27.04 -19.99 2.66
CA GLY A 279 -28.16 -19.09 2.37
C GLY A 279 -28.62 -18.22 3.54
N GLU A 280 -27.99 -18.35 4.72
CA GLU A 280 -28.30 -17.56 5.90
C GLU A 280 -27.52 -16.24 5.92
N THR A 281 -28.15 -15.17 6.41
CA THR A 281 -27.50 -13.91 6.75
C THR A 281 -27.48 -13.74 8.26
N MET A 282 -26.27 -13.71 8.84
CA MET A 282 -26.06 -13.52 10.27
C MET A 282 -25.47 -12.14 10.56
N GLY A 283 -26.05 -11.41 11.48
CA GLY A 283 -25.52 -10.13 12.00
C GLY A 283 -24.69 -10.34 13.27
N LEU A 284 -23.41 -9.96 13.24
CA LEU A 284 -22.54 -9.91 14.41
C LEU A 284 -22.56 -8.49 14.98
N VAL A 285 -23.27 -8.30 16.10
CA VAL A 285 -23.48 -6.99 16.73
C VAL A 285 -22.65 -6.86 18.01
N GLY A 286 -22.14 -5.68 18.29
CA GLY A 286 -21.38 -5.38 19.50
C GLY A 286 -20.75 -4.00 19.44
N GLU A 287 -20.25 -3.51 20.57
CA GLU A 287 -19.59 -2.20 20.67
C GLU A 287 -18.34 -2.08 19.78
N SER A 288 -17.92 -0.83 19.51
CA SER A 288 -16.66 -0.60 18.78
C SER A 288 -15.48 -1.17 19.59
N GLY A 289 -14.61 -1.93 18.91
CA GLY A 289 -13.46 -2.57 19.57
C GLY A 289 -13.73 -3.94 20.22
N CYS A 290 -14.97 -4.47 20.21
CA CYS A 290 -15.29 -5.77 20.81
C CYS A 290 -14.80 -6.99 20.01
N GLY A 291 -14.05 -6.81 18.92
CA GLY A 291 -13.43 -7.92 18.20
C GLY A 291 -14.15 -8.40 16.94
N LYS A 292 -15.21 -7.73 16.45
CA LYS A 292 -15.94 -8.13 15.22
C LYS A 292 -15.03 -8.23 13.99
N SER A 293 -14.36 -7.16 13.64
CA SER A 293 -13.43 -7.10 12.48
C SER A 293 -12.25 -8.06 12.63
N ILE A 294 -11.72 -8.20 13.84
CA ILE A 294 -10.62 -9.15 14.13
C ILE A 294 -11.09 -10.60 13.96
N THR A 295 -12.34 -10.93 14.32
CA THR A 295 -12.92 -12.24 14.08
C THR A 295 -13.07 -12.52 12.58
N ALA A 296 -13.54 -11.54 11.80
CA ALA A 296 -13.60 -11.67 10.34
C ALA A 296 -12.19 -11.86 9.73
N MET A 297 -11.20 -11.13 10.20
CA MET A 297 -9.80 -11.31 9.78
C MET A 297 -9.23 -12.68 10.18
N ALA A 298 -9.66 -13.26 11.31
CA ALA A 298 -9.27 -14.60 11.72
C ALA A 298 -9.82 -15.66 10.76
N ILE A 299 -11.09 -15.56 10.38
CA ILE A 299 -11.72 -16.44 9.37
C ILE A 299 -10.96 -16.35 8.04
N MET A 300 -10.54 -15.15 7.66
CA MET A 300 -9.75 -14.92 6.46
C MET A 300 -8.28 -15.35 6.60
N GLY A 301 -7.79 -15.74 7.79
CA GLY A 301 -6.38 -16.06 8.03
C GLY A 301 -5.44 -14.88 7.77
N LEU A 302 -5.87 -13.65 8.09
CA LEU A 302 -5.12 -12.41 7.86
C LEU A 302 -4.50 -11.83 9.12
N LEU A 303 -4.71 -12.45 10.27
CA LEU A 303 -4.11 -11.99 11.51
C LEU A 303 -2.58 -12.12 11.48
N PRO A 304 -1.86 -11.20 12.15
CA PRO A 304 -0.41 -11.28 12.27
C PRO A 304 -0.01 -12.56 13.02
N LYS A 305 1.17 -13.10 12.71
CA LYS A 305 1.70 -14.33 13.34
C LYS A 305 1.91 -14.23 14.86
N THR A 306 1.85 -13.01 15.40
CA THR A 306 1.92 -12.73 16.83
C THR A 306 0.60 -12.99 17.57
N ALA A 307 -0.51 -13.13 16.84
CA ALA A 307 -1.80 -13.51 17.40
C ALA A 307 -1.79 -14.98 17.83
N LYS A 308 -2.24 -15.25 19.04
CA LYS A 308 -2.53 -16.61 19.51
C LYS A 308 -4.02 -16.86 19.35
N LEU A 309 -4.33 -17.89 18.57
CA LEU A 309 -5.69 -18.32 18.28
C LEU A 309 -5.94 -19.64 19.01
N SER A 310 -7.16 -19.81 19.55
CA SER A 310 -7.61 -21.07 20.16
C SER A 310 -9.08 -21.30 19.81
N GLY A 311 -9.53 -22.56 19.91
CA GLY A 311 -10.83 -22.99 19.44
C GLY A 311 -10.77 -23.51 18.01
N GLU A 312 -11.91 -23.53 17.32
CA GLU A 312 -12.04 -24.05 15.96
C GLU A 312 -12.89 -23.12 15.11
N ILE A 313 -12.52 -23.00 13.83
CA ILE A 313 -13.31 -22.34 12.78
C ILE A 313 -13.47 -23.36 11.65
N ILE A 314 -14.61 -24.00 11.58
CA ILE A 314 -14.90 -25.09 10.63
C ILE A 314 -15.66 -24.50 9.44
N TYR A 315 -15.08 -24.57 8.26
CA TYR A 315 -15.69 -24.17 6.99
C TYR A 315 -15.76 -25.39 6.06
N ASN A 316 -16.95 -25.75 5.61
CA ASN A 316 -17.17 -26.94 4.79
C ASN A 316 -16.46 -28.20 5.37
N GLY A 317 -16.50 -28.37 6.69
CA GLY A 317 -15.90 -29.52 7.38
C GLY A 317 -14.39 -29.47 7.59
N LYS A 318 -13.71 -28.36 7.21
CA LYS A 318 -12.27 -28.14 7.40
C LYS A 318 -12.01 -27.05 8.43
N ASN A 319 -11.09 -27.30 9.37
CA ASN A 319 -10.70 -26.27 10.34
C ASN A 319 -9.76 -25.26 9.68
N LEU A 320 -10.21 -24.03 9.54
CA LEU A 320 -9.44 -22.93 8.91
C LEU A 320 -8.16 -22.59 9.68
N LEU A 321 -8.13 -22.78 11.01
CA LEU A 321 -6.96 -22.47 11.83
C LEU A 321 -5.76 -23.39 11.58
N GLU A 322 -6.00 -24.57 11.00
CA GLU A 322 -4.98 -25.58 10.70
C GLU A 322 -4.44 -25.49 9.27
N LEU A 323 -5.07 -24.64 8.42
CA LEU A 323 -4.69 -24.51 7.03
C LEU A 323 -3.33 -23.82 6.86
N SER A 324 -2.56 -24.30 5.91
CA SER A 324 -1.36 -23.61 5.45
C SER A 324 -1.70 -22.26 4.78
N PRO A 325 -0.76 -21.31 4.71
CA PRO A 325 -0.99 -20.05 4.02
C PRO A 325 -1.39 -20.20 2.53
N GLN A 326 -0.95 -21.29 1.88
CA GLN A 326 -1.31 -21.57 0.49
C GLN A 326 -2.76 -22.04 0.36
N GLU A 327 -3.21 -22.92 1.26
CA GLU A 327 -4.60 -23.38 1.31
C GLU A 327 -5.56 -22.24 1.64
N HIS A 328 -5.23 -21.40 2.63
CA HIS A 328 -5.98 -20.17 2.88
C HIS A 328 -6.08 -19.27 1.64
N ASN A 329 -4.96 -19.09 0.92
CA ASN A 329 -4.95 -18.26 -0.28
C ASN A 329 -5.81 -18.84 -1.42
N ALA A 330 -6.00 -20.16 -1.46
CA ALA A 330 -6.87 -20.82 -2.42
C ALA A 330 -8.35 -20.53 -2.13
N LEU A 331 -8.74 -20.41 -0.84
CA LEU A 331 -10.11 -20.09 -0.44
C LEU A 331 -10.45 -18.61 -0.64
N ARG A 332 -9.48 -17.71 -0.41
CA ARG A 332 -9.67 -16.26 -0.46
C ARG A 332 -10.05 -15.77 -1.85
N GLY A 333 -11.10 -14.96 -1.92
CA GLY A 333 -11.62 -14.40 -3.15
C GLY A 333 -12.18 -15.43 -4.12
N HIS A 334 -12.28 -16.69 -3.73
CA HIS A 334 -12.92 -17.76 -4.48
C HIS A 334 -14.14 -18.31 -3.73
N GLU A 335 -13.92 -18.86 -2.55
CA GLU A 335 -14.98 -19.40 -1.70
C GLU A 335 -15.38 -18.43 -0.58
N ILE A 336 -14.41 -17.69 -0.04
CA ILE A 336 -14.61 -16.73 1.03
C ILE A 336 -14.16 -15.35 0.54
N ALA A 337 -15.05 -14.38 0.58
CA ALA A 337 -14.75 -12.98 0.27
C ALA A 337 -14.98 -12.07 1.49
N MET A 338 -14.31 -10.94 1.54
CA MET A 338 -14.48 -9.93 2.59
C MET A 338 -14.67 -8.55 1.98
N ILE A 339 -15.61 -7.80 2.55
CA ILE A 339 -15.86 -6.38 2.27
C ILE A 339 -15.36 -5.60 3.48
N TYR A 340 -14.41 -4.68 3.26
CA TYR A 340 -13.82 -3.86 4.31
C TYR A 340 -14.67 -2.64 4.61
N GLN A 341 -14.60 -2.15 5.84
CA GLN A 341 -15.26 -0.95 6.34
C GLN A 341 -14.84 0.31 5.56
N ASP A 342 -13.53 0.52 5.36
CA ASP A 342 -13.02 1.67 4.60
C ASP A 342 -12.70 1.29 3.14
N ALA A 343 -13.62 1.68 2.26
CA ALA A 343 -13.44 1.46 0.82
C ALA A 343 -12.34 2.33 0.19
N LEU A 344 -11.97 3.47 0.79
CA LEU A 344 -10.93 4.32 0.23
C LEU A 344 -9.55 3.68 0.37
N SER A 345 -9.24 3.19 1.56
CA SER A 345 -7.98 2.50 1.84
C SER A 345 -7.90 1.11 1.21
N ALA A 346 -9.05 0.43 1.00
CA ALA A 346 -9.10 -0.89 0.36
C ALA A 346 -8.88 -0.86 -1.17
N LEU A 347 -9.13 0.26 -1.83
CA LEU A 347 -8.89 0.47 -3.26
C LEU A 347 -7.50 1.07 -3.51
N ASN A 348 -6.78 0.58 -4.52
CA ASN A 348 -5.48 1.15 -4.88
C ASN A 348 -5.64 2.55 -5.48
N PRO A 349 -5.18 3.62 -4.80
CA PRO A 349 -5.43 5.00 -5.23
C PRO A 349 -4.79 5.37 -6.57
N SER A 350 -3.71 4.70 -6.95
CA SER A 350 -2.94 4.98 -8.18
C SER A 350 -3.43 4.20 -9.41
N MET A 351 -4.55 3.48 -9.30
CA MET A 351 -5.06 2.63 -10.37
C MET A 351 -6.53 2.95 -10.69
N LEU A 352 -6.84 3.04 -11.98
CA LEU A 352 -8.23 3.11 -12.45
C LEU A 352 -9.03 1.89 -11.99
N ILE A 353 -10.31 2.08 -11.67
CA ILE A 353 -11.22 0.99 -11.28
C ILE A 353 -11.21 -0.13 -12.33
N ARG A 354 -11.24 0.21 -13.62
CA ARG A 354 -11.13 -0.76 -14.72
C ARG A 354 -9.93 -1.68 -14.58
N THR A 355 -8.78 -1.14 -14.20
CA THR A 355 -7.55 -1.93 -14.08
C THR A 355 -7.62 -2.88 -12.90
N GLN A 356 -8.20 -2.44 -11.78
CA GLN A 356 -8.38 -3.26 -10.59
C GLN A 356 -9.40 -4.38 -10.85
N MET A 357 -10.57 -4.07 -11.40
CA MET A 357 -11.60 -5.05 -11.79
C MET A 357 -11.07 -6.08 -12.80
N LYS A 358 -10.34 -5.64 -13.83
CA LYS A 358 -9.75 -6.54 -14.83
C LYS A 358 -8.74 -7.54 -14.24
N GLN A 359 -8.03 -7.17 -13.17
CA GLN A 359 -7.11 -8.10 -12.49
C GLN A 359 -7.87 -9.22 -11.79
N LEU A 360 -9.05 -8.93 -11.26
CA LEU A 360 -9.91 -9.90 -10.57
C LEU A 360 -10.62 -10.81 -11.57
N THR A 361 -11.27 -10.25 -12.58
CA THR A 361 -11.99 -11.03 -13.60
C THR A 361 -11.06 -11.97 -14.37
N LYS A 362 -9.78 -11.62 -14.56
CA LYS A 362 -8.77 -12.51 -15.17
C LYS A 362 -8.41 -13.73 -14.32
N ARG A 363 -8.67 -13.69 -13.01
CA ARG A 363 -8.41 -14.82 -12.09
C ARG A 363 -9.53 -15.86 -12.08
N GLY A 364 -10.56 -15.66 -12.84
CA GLY A 364 -11.76 -16.46 -12.90
C GLY A 364 -12.95 -15.73 -12.30
N GLY A 365 -14.07 -15.82 -12.93
CA GLY A 365 -15.35 -15.22 -12.58
C GLY A 365 -16.29 -15.42 -13.75
N LYS A 366 -17.59 -15.52 -13.48
CA LYS A 366 -18.60 -15.75 -14.51
C LYS A 366 -19.10 -14.42 -15.11
N ARG A 367 -18.91 -13.30 -14.37
CA ARG A 367 -19.44 -11.98 -14.69
C ARG A 367 -18.36 -11.05 -15.19
N THR A 368 -18.70 -10.15 -16.08
CA THR A 368 -17.83 -9.07 -16.53
C THR A 368 -17.76 -7.96 -15.47
N ALA A 369 -16.80 -7.05 -15.62
CA ALA A 369 -16.68 -5.90 -14.71
C ALA A 369 -17.90 -4.96 -14.85
N GLU A 370 -18.43 -4.84 -16.06
CA GLU A 370 -19.62 -4.06 -16.38
C GLU A 370 -20.85 -4.63 -15.66
N GLU A 371 -21.12 -5.93 -15.83
CA GLU A 371 -22.25 -6.60 -15.15
C GLU A 371 -22.18 -6.49 -13.62
N LEU A 372 -20.97 -6.59 -13.03
CA LEU A 372 -20.79 -6.45 -11.60
C LEU A 372 -21.08 -5.04 -11.10
N LEU A 373 -20.71 -4.01 -11.87
CA LEU A 373 -21.00 -2.63 -11.53
C LEU A 373 -22.48 -2.29 -11.68
N GLU A 374 -23.15 -2.81 -12.71
CA GLU A 374 -24.60 -2.70 -12.88
C GLU A 374 -25.36 -3.36 -11.72
N LEU A 375 -24.90 -4.54 -11.27
CA LEU A 375 -25.49 -5.25 -10.14
C LEU A 375 -25.52 -4.42 -8.85
N VAL A 376 -24.49 -3.58 -8.64
CA VAL A 376 -24.42 -2.68 -7.48
C VAL A 376 -24.98 -1.29 -7.76
N GLY A 377 -25.64 -1.09 -8.90
CA GLY A 377 -26.29 0.19 -9.27
C GLY A 377 -25.31 1.31 -9.58
N LEU A 378 -24.20 1.00 -10.21
CA LEU A 378 -23.21 1.97 -10.71
C LEU A 378 -23.20 1.99 -12.23
N ASP A 379 -23.01 3.18 -12.82
CA ASP A 379 -22.74 3.33 -14.25
C ASP A 379 -21.35 2.76 -14.59
N PRO A 380 -21.27 1.67 -15.38
CA PRO A 380 -20.00 1.03 -15.68
C PRO A 380 -19.05 1.91 -16.46
N GLU A 381 -19.54 2.65 -17.47
CA GLU A 381 -18.68 3.43 -18.36
C GLU A 381 -17.95 4.52 -17.59
N ARG A 382 -18.65 5.26 -16.77
CA ARG A 382 -18.07 6.30 -15.92
C ARG A 382 -17.18 5.72 -14.82
N THR A 383 -17.66 4.70 -14.11
CA THR A 383 -16.97 4.15 -12.96
C THR A 383 -15.65 3.47 -13.34
N LEU A 384 -15.62 2.73 -14.45
CA LEU A 384 -14.41 2.04 -14.93
C LEU A 384 -13.29 3.02 -15.34
N GLN A 385 -13.64 4.23 -15.75
CA GLN A 385 -12.68 5.26 -16.16
C GLN A 385 -12.22 6.15 -14.99
N SER A 386 -12.79 5.98 -13.81
CA SER A 386 -12.48 6.78 -12.62
C SER A 386 -11.37 6.16 -11.79
N TYR A 387 -10.62 7.02 -11.07
CA TYR A 387 -9.79 6.63 -9.94
C TYR A 387 -10.62 6.56 -8.64
N PRO A 388 -10.18 5.81 -7.60
CA PRO A 388 -10.91 5.72 -6.34
C PRO A 388 -11.23 7.07 -5.70
N HIS A 389 -10.34 8.04 -5.76
CA HIS A 389 -10.53 9.38 -5.18
C HIS A 389 -11.54 10.25 -5.94
N GLU A 390 -11.89 9.91 -7.18
CA GLU A 390 -12.90 10.61 -7.99
C GLU A 390 -14.33 10.13 -7.70
N LEU A 391 -14.47 9.02 -6.96
CA LEU A 391 -15.75 8.43 -6.58
C LEU A 391 -16.20 8.92 -5.19
N SER A 392 -17.51 9.06 -4.98
CA SER A 392 -18.08 9.30 -3.64
C SER A 392 -17.85 8.09 -2.71
N GLY A 393 -17.98 8.29 -1.39
CA GLY A 393 -17.83 7.20 -0.40
C GLY A 393 -18.72 6.01 -0.72
N GLY A 394 -20.00 6.23 -0.95
CA GLY A 394 -20.95 5.17 -1.31
C GLY A 394 -20.69 4.52 -2.67
N GLN A 395 -20.11 5.24 -3.64
CA GLN A 395 -19.70 4.64 -4.91
C GLN A 395 -18.49 3.74 -4.73
N ARG A 396 -17.49 4.17 -3.94
CA ARG A 396 -16.32 3.34 -3.59
C ARG A 396 -16.73 2.06 -2.87
N GLN A 397 -17.66 2.16 -1.90
CA GLN A 397 -18.16 1.00 -1.17
C GLN A 397 -18.84 0.01 -2.13
N ARG A 398 -19.70 0.49 -3.03
CA ARG A 398 -20.35 -0.35 -4.04
C ARG A 398 -19.35 -0.99 -5.03
N VAL A 399 -18.28 -0.28 -5.41
CA VAL A 399 -17.18 -0.88 -6.21
C VAL A 399 -16.51 -2.01 -5.42
N LEU A 400 -16.25 -1.82 -4.13
CA LEU A 400 -15.64 -2.85 -3.30
C LEU A 400 -16.54 -4.09 -3.18
N ILE A 401 -17.84 -3.90 -3.02
CA ILE A 401 -18.84 -4.98 -3.04
C ILE A 401 -18.80 -5.72 -4.38
N ALA A 402 -18.82 -5.00 -5.51
CA ALA A 402 -18.71 -5.58 -6.84
C ALA A 402 -17.44 -6.42 -7.01
N MET A 403 -16.31 -5.92 -6.49
CA MET A 403 -15.03 -6.65 -6.53
C MET A 403 -15.06 -7.93 -5.68
N ALA A 404 -15.67 -7.89 -4.50
CA ALA A 404 -15.82 -9.07 -3.64
C ALA A 404 -16.69 -10.16 -4.29
N LEU A 405 -17.70 -9.76 -5.07
CA LEU A 405 -18.62 -10.68 -5.76
C LEU A 405 -18.09 -11.24 -7.10
N THR A 406 -16.90 -10.87 -7.53
CA THR A 406 -16.35 -11.24 -8.86
C THR A 406 -16.35 -12.75 -9.12
N ARG A 407 -16.17 -13.58 -8.12
CA ARG A 407 -16.02 -15.04 -8.24
C ARG A 407 -17.17 -15.84 -7.64
N ASP A 408 -18.29 -15.18 -7.37
CA ASP A 408 -19.49 -15.79 -6.74
C ASP A 408 -19.13 -16.58 -5.45
N PRO A 409 -18.55 -15.90 -4.42
CA PRO A 409 -18.11 -16.58 -3.19
C PRO A 409 -19.28 -17.23 -2.43
N SER A 410 -19.03 -18.38 -1.80
CA SER A 410 -20.02 -19.08 -0.98
C SER A 410 -20.24 -18.40 0.37
N LEU A 411 -19.21 -17.72 0.91
CA LEU A 411 -19.26 -16.96 2.16
C LEU A 411 -18.78 -15.53 1.92
N VAL A 412 -19.58 -14.54 2.31
CA VAL A 412 -19.21 -13.13 2.31
C VAL A 412 -19.16 -12.60 3.73
N LEU A 413 -18.01 -12.12 4.14
CA LEU A 413 -17.79 -11.40 5.39
C LEU A 413 -17.88 -9.91 5.11
N ALA A 414 -18.86 -9.23 5.71
CA ALA A 414 -19.06 -7.80 5.51
C ALA A 414 -18.79 -7.05 6.82
N ASP A 415 -17.79 -6.18 6.83
CA ASP A 415 -17.41 -5.39 7.98
C ASP A 415 -17.93 -3.96 7.78
N GLU A 416 -19.09 -3.65 8.38
CA GLU A 416 -19.80 -2.37 8.25
C GLU A 416 -19.95 -1.91 6.76
N PRO A 417 -20.62 -2.74 5.92
CA PRO A 417 -20.65 -2.54 4.47
C PRO A 417 -21.46 -1.33 4.02
#